data_b08f451a05191cef69ec90eed0a977a1
#
_entry.id   b08f451a05191cef69ec90eed0a977a1
#
_cell.length_a   1.000
_cell.length_b   1.000
_cell.length_c   1.000
_cell.angle_alpha   90.00
_cell.angle_beta   90.00
_cell.angle_gamma   90.00
#
_symmetry.space_group_name_H-M   'P 1'
#
loop_
_entity.id
_entity.type
_entity.pdbx_description
1 polymer ?
#
loop_
_entity_poly.entity_id
_entity_poly.type
_entity_poly.pdbx_seq_one_letter_code
_entity_poly.pdbx_strand_id
1 'polypeptide(L)'
;NVTYEAENSTPLPEGQGPRTMDAVVMPDYFRTLGIPLLEGRDFAEADTRPASAPAIVVSQAFARATWPGESAVGRRVRLLRRRGGDAPWREVVGVVGDTRTSTFAPERGWVYVPHGQPAYTELVLVIRFRGAAAAVIRDVRRLVWEVEPALPLHWNRLLTDLIAERYWQP
;
A
#
# COMPACT_ATOMS: atom_id res chain seq x y z
N ASN A 1 -6.83 0.38 -7.96
CA ASN A 1 -6.84 1.66 -8.67
C ASN A 1 -8.04 2.47 -8.21
N VAL A 2 -7.82 3.60 -7.58
CA VAL A 2 -8.81 4.41 -6.88
C VAL A 2 -8.75 5.86 -7.38
N THR A 3 -9.90 6.52 -7.48
CA THR A 3 -9.99 7.96 -7.69
C THR A 3 -9.69 8.67 -6.37
N TYR A 4 -9.02 9.80 -6.41
CA TYR A 4 -8.71 10.55 -5.20
C TYR A 4 -8.99 12.05 -5.36
N GLU A 5 -9.10 12.71 -4.23
CA GLU A 5 -9.23 14.15 -4.11
C GLU A 5 -8.18 14.64 -3.10
N ALA A 6 -7.44 15.66 -3.45
CA ALA A 6 -6.51 16.33 -2.54
C ALA A 6 -7.18 17.54 -1.90
N GLU A 7 -6.82 17.84 -0.67
CA GLU A 7 -7.30 19.04 0.02
C GLU A 7 -6.95 20.30 -0.77
N ASN A 8 -7.87 21.24 -0.83
CA ASN A 8 -7.78 22.48 -1.61
C ASN A 8 -7.71 22.31 -3.14
N SER A 9 -7.94 21.10 -3.68
CA SER A 9 -8.16 20.93 -5.10
C SER A 9 -9.58 21.34 -5.51
N THR A 10 -9.75 21.76 -6.75
CA THR A 10 -11.10 22.04 -7.28
C THR A 10 -11.91 20.74 -7.29
N PRO A 11 -13.10 20.71 -6.66
CA PRO A 11 -13.96 19.53 -6.69
C PRO A 11 -14.27 19.15 -8.14
N LEU A 12 -14.12 17.87 -8.47
CA LEU A 12 -14.45 17.32 -9.77
C LEU A 12 -15.76 16.51 -9.68
N PRO A 13 -16.53 16.42 -10.77
CA PRO A 13 -17.69 15.55 -10.81
C PRO A 13 -17.33 14.12 -10.42
N GLU A 14 -18.30 13.40 -9.83
CA GLU A 14 -18.11 12.03 -9.38
C GLU A 14 -17.54 11.14 -10.50
N GLY A 15 -16.45 10.43 -10.19
CA GLY A 15 -15.75 9.55 -11.12
C GLY A 15 -14.77 10.22 -12.08
N GLN A 16 -14.67 11.55 -12.12
CA GLN A 16 -13.75 12.28 -13.00
C GLN A 16 -12.43 12.71 -12.33
N GLY A 17 -12.22 12.39 -11.06
CA GLY A 17 -10.99 12.72 -10.33
C GLY A 17 -9.74 11.98 -10.86
N PRO A 18 -8.57 12.47 -10.48
CA PRO A 18 -7.31 11.79 -10.77
C PRO A 18 -7.29 10.39 -10.14
N ARG A 19 -6.60 9.45 -10.78
CA ARG A 19 -6.53 8.05 -10.35
C ARG A 19 -5.11 7.71 -9.89
N THR A 20 -5.05 6.85 -8.88
CA THR A 20 -3.80 6.31 -8.35
C THR A 20 -3.95 4.82 -8.03
N MET A 21 -2.85 4.13 -7.85
CA MET A 21 -2.87 2.78 -7.26
C MET A 21 -2.98 2.89 -5.75
N ASP A 22 -3.71 1.96 -5.14
CA ASP A 22 -3.85 1.88 -3.69
C ASP A 22 -3.46 0.49 -3.17
N ALA A 23 -2.82 0.47 -2.01
CA ALA A 23 -2.52 -0.75 -1.29
C ALA A 23 -2.79 -0.57 0.20
N VAL A 24 -3.24 -1.64 0.85
CA VAL A 24 -3.35 -1.69 2.29
C VAL A 24 -2.17 -2.46 2.82
N VAL A 25 -1.45 -1.87 3.78
CA VAL A 25 -0.18 -2.40 4.26
C VAL A 25 -0.12 -2.40 5.79
N MET A 26 0.68 -3.30 6.33
CA MET A 26 1.02 -3.36 7.75
C MET A 26 2.24 -2.47 8.04
N PRO A 27 2.49 -2.09 9.31
CA PRO A 27 3.78 -1.54 9.71
C PRO A 27 4.94 -2.40 9.22
N ASP A 28 6.10 -1.80 8.97
CA ASP A 28 7.30 -2.46 8.42
C ASP A 28 7.21 -2.94 6.96
N TYR A 29 6.12 -2.72 6.26
CA TYR A 29 5.99 -3.10 4.84
C TYR A 29 7.10 -2.50 3.98
N PHE A 30 7.34 -1.21 4.11
CA PHE A 30 8.36 -0.50 3.33
C PHE A 30 9.77 -1.00 3.67
N ARG A 31 10.06 -1.18 4.96
CA ARG A 31 11.33 -1.74 5.43
C ARG A 31 11.56 -3.16 4.92
N THR A 32 10.53 -4.00 4.93
CA THR A 32 10.59 -5.39 4.46
C THR A 32 10.91 -5.45 2.97
N LEU A 33 10.33 -4.59 2.15
CA LEU A 33 10.59 -4.50 0.72
C LEU A 33 11.83 -3.67 0.36
N GLY A 34 12.43 -2.97 1.33
CA GLY A 34 13.58 -2.09 1.10
C GLY A 34 13.21 -0.80 0.37
N ILE A 35 11.97 -0.35 0.51
CA ILE A 35 11.48 0.93 -0.02
C ILE A 35 11.93 2.02 0.95
N PRO A 36 12.72 3.02 0.52
CA PRO A 36 13.21 4.05 1.42
C PRO A 36 12.07 5.01 1.84
N LEU A 37 12.04 5.37 3.11
CA LEU A 37 11.27 6.51 3.60
C LEU A 37 12.06 7.79 3.24
N LEU A 38 11.41 8.72 2.55
CA LEU A 38 12.03 9.96 2.05
C LEU A 38 11.68 11.15 2.93
N GLU A 39 10.43 11.24 3.41
CA GLU A 39 9.93 12.30 4.27
C GLU A 39 8.95 11.74 5.29
N GLY A 40 8.85 12.40 6.45
CA GLY A 40 7.88 12.06 7.48
C GLY A 40 8.18 10.74 8.21
N ARG A 41 7.16 9.91 8.42
CA ARG A 41 7.25 8.64 9.15
C ARG A 41 6.54 7.48 8.44
N ASP A 42 6.94 6.26 8.75
CA ASP A 42 6.21 5.03 8.42
C ASP A 42 4.97 4.87 9.32
N PHE A 43 4.12 3.90 9.00
CA PHE A 43 3.01 3.51 9.86
C PHE A 43 3.53 2.90 11.15
N ALA A 44 2.89 3.29 12.25
CA ALA A 44 3.05 2.66 13.56
C ALA A 44 1.87 1.72 13.84
N GLU A 45 2.02 0.82 14.80
CA GLU A 45 0.94 -0.05 15.28
C GLU A 45 -0.32 0.74 15.69
N ALA A 46 -0.14 1.97 16.19
CA ALA A 46 -1.24 2.84 16.55
C ALA A 46 -2.12 3.22 15.35
N ASP A 47 -1.54 3.36 14.15
CA ASP A 47 -2.26 3.72 12.93
C ASP A 47 -3.15 2.57 12.40
N THR A 48 -2.91 1.33 12.83
CA THR A 48 -3.69 0.16 12.40
C THR A 48 -4.98 -0.03 13.19
N ARG A 49 -5.22 0.74 14.23
CA ARG A 49 -6.42 0.63 15.04
C ARG A 49 -7.61 1.27 14.31
N PRO A 50 -8.82 0.66 14.36
CA PRO A 50 -9.99 1.20 13.68
C PRO A 50 -10.37 2.63 14.09
N ALA A 51 -10.09 3.02 15.33
CA ALA A 51 -10.39 4.34 15.88
C ALA A 51 -9.23 5.36 15.74
N SER A 52 -8.13 4.99 15.09
CA SER A 52 -7.00 5.91 14.89
C SER A 52 -7.34 7.01 13.88
N ALA A 53 -6.63 8.13 13.99
CA ALA A 53 -6.72 9.20 13.00
C ALA A 53 -6.40 8.62 11.60
N PRO A 54 -7.22 8.93 10.57
CA PRO A 54 -6.99 8.41 9.23
C PRO A 54 -5.65 8.89 8.66
N ALA A 55 -4.71 7.97 8.49
CA ALA A 55 -3.37 8.23 7.96
C ALA A 55 -3.19 7.62 6.56
N ILE A 56 -2.25 8.16 5.80
CA ILE A 56 -1.84 7.66 4.48
C ILE A 56 -0.35 7.91 4.28
N VAL A 57 0.33 6.97 3.64
CA VAL A 57 1.69 7.15 3.12
C VAL A 57 1.60 7.17 1.60
N VAL A 58 2.37 8.01 0.94
CA VAL A 58 2.33 8.17 -0.51
C VAL A 58 3.70 7.92 -1.14
N SER A 59 3.73 7.49 -2.40
CA SER A 59 4.98 7.40 -3.16
C SER A 59 5.45 8.79 -3.60
N GLN A 60 6.72 8.91 -3.92
CA GLN A 60 7.31 10.16 -4.40
C GLN A 60 6.65 10.64 -5.70
N ALA A 61 6.31 9.73 -6.62
CA ALA A 61 5.60 10.07 -7.86
C ALA A 61 4.22 10.65 -7.57
N PHE A 62 3.48 10.07 -6.60
CA PHE A 62 2.19 10.63 -6.18
C PHE A 62 2.35 12.05 -5.59
N ALA A 63 3.31 12.23 -4.68
CA ALA A 63 3.55 13.52 -4.04
C ALA A 63 3.88 14.61 -5.07
N ARG A 64 4.78 14.33 -6.01
CA ARG A 64 5.16 15.26 -7.08
C ARG A 64 4.01 15.59 -8.03
N ALA A 65 3.17 14.60 -8.36
CA ALA A 65 2.03 14.81 -9.26
C ALA A 65 0.91 15.63 -8.61
N THR A 66 0.74 15.49 -7.29
CA THR A 66 -0.37 16.11 -6.56
C THR A 66 0.02 17.48 -5.99
N TRP A 67 1.25 17.62 -5.49
CA TRP A 67 1.77 18.86 -4.92
C TRP A 67 3.18 19.18 -5.46
N PRO A 68 3.28 19.64 -6.71
CA PRO A 68 4.58 19.90 -7.35
C PRO A 68 5.34 21.00 -6.61
N GLY A 69 6.56 20.67 -6.18
CA GLY A 69 7.45 21.61 -5.49
C GLY A 69 7.15 21.84 -4.00
N GLU A 70 6.18 21.14 -3.43
CA GLU A 70 5.79 21.31 -2.03
C GLU A 70 5.89 19.97 -1.27
N SER A 71 6.04 20.02 0.08
CA SER A 71 5.97 18.82 0.90
C SER A 71 4.54 18.27 0.93
N ALA A 72 4.43 16.95 0.79
CA ALA A 72 3.17 16.25 0.91
C ALA A 72 2.79 15.96 2.37
N VAL A 73 3.78 15.89 3.28
CA VAL A 73 3.55 15.55 4.69
C VAL A 73 2.67 16.62 5.36
N GLY A 74 1.66 16.16 6.11
CA GLY A 74 0.66 17.02 6.76
C GLY A 74 -0.52 17.43 5.86
N ARG A 75 -0.45 17.18 4.55
CA ARG A 75 -1.58 17.43 3.63
C ARG A 75 -2.58 16.30 3.69
N ARG A 76 -3.79 16.53 3.20
CA ARG A 76 -4.87 15.55 3.27
C ARG A 76 -5.35 15.11 1.89
N VAL A 77 -5.69 13.82 1.81
CA VAL A 77 -6.23 13.16 0.62
C VAL A 77 -7.44 12.32 1.04
N ARG A 78 -8.47 12.26 0.21
CA ARG A 78 -9.53 11.28 0.35
C ARG A 78 -9.61 10.37 -0.86
N LEU A 79 -9.80 9.07 -0.61
CA LEU A 79 -9.88 8.05 -1.63
C LEU A 79 -11.32 7.76 -1.96
N LEU A 80 -11.75 8.10 -3.18
CA LEU A 80 -13.14 7.98 -3.63
C LEU A 80 -13.35 6.56 -4.19
N ARG A 81 -13.81 5.63 -3.36
CA ARG A 81 -14.13 4.27 -3.78
C ARG A 81 -15.52 4.19 -4.40
N ARG A 82 -15.70 3.37 -5.45
CA ARG A 82 -16.96 3.23 -6.22
C ARG A 82 -18.21 2.81 -5.42
N ARG A 83 -18.07 2.41 -4.17
CA ARG A 83 -19.20 2.00 -3.31
C ARG A 83 -19.58 3.10 -2.31
N GLY A 84 -20.11 4.20 -2.80
CA GLY A 84 -20.76 5.27 -2.08
C GLY A 84 -20.60 5.30 -0.55
N GLY A 85 -20.18 6.42 -0.03
CA GLY A 85 -20.01 6.67 1.39
C GLY A 85 -19.00 7.80 1.58
N ASP A 86 -19.14 8.56 2.65
CA ASP A 86 -18.18 9.59 3.02
C ASP A 86 -16.81 8.97 3.29
N ALA A 87 -15.93 9.01 2.29
CA ALA A 87 -14.56 8.59 2.47
C ALA A 87 -13.84 9.58 3.42
N PRO A 88 -13.17 9.11 4.47
CA PRO A 88 -12.49 10.00 5.39
C PRO A 88 -11.30 10.70 4.71
N TRP A 89 -11.09 11.96 5.07
CA TRP A 89 -9.85 12.64 4.78
C TRP A 89 -8.72 11.99 5.56
N ARG A 90 -7.62 11.66 4.86
CA ARG A 90 -6.44 11.02 5.42
C ARG A 90 -5.27 11.96 5.37
N GLU A 91 -4.57 12.11 6.48
CA GLU A 91 -3.36 12.89 6.55
C GLU A 91 -2.17 12.11 5.97
N VAL A 92 -1.40 12.74 5.11
CA VAL A 92 -0.13 12.20 4.61
C VAL A 92 0.89 12.27 5.74
N VAL A 93 1.26 11.11 6.29
CA VAL A 93 2.23 11.01 7.39
C VAL A 93 3.63 10.72 6.90
N GLY A 94 3.79 10.26 5.66
CA GLY A 94 5.11 9.99 5.09
C GLY A 94 5.09 9.88 3.57
N VAL A 95 6.27 10.07 2.98
CA VAL A 95 6.56 9.88 1.56
C VAL A 95 7.63 8.82 1.42
N VAL A 96 7.38 7.82 0.56
CA VAL A 96 8.31 6.72 0.28
C VAL A 96 8.79 6.75 -1.16
N GLY A 97 9.90 6.07 -1.42
CA GLY A 97 10.45 5.91 -2.76
C GLY A 97 9.46 5.21 -3.71
N ASP A 98 9.61 5.46 -4.99
CA ASP A 98 8.79 4.83 -6.02
C ASP A 98 9.12 3.35 -6.18
N THR A 99 8.09 2.54 -6.40
CA THR A 99 8.23 1.10 -6.65
C THR A 99 7.75 0.75 -8.04
N ARG A 100 8.51 -0.10 -8.73
CA ARG A 100 8.11 -0.67 -10.02
C ARG A 100 7.34 -1.99 -9.80
N THR A 101 6.18 -1.93 -9.16
CA THR A 101 5.41 -3.13 -8.85
C THR A 101 4.40 -3.52 -9.94
N SER A 102 4.25 -2.74 -10.99
CA SER A 102 3.39 -3.10 -12.12
C SER A 102 3.99 -2.67 -13.45
N THR A 103 3.67 -3.42 -14.51
CA THR A 103 3.97 -3.08 -15.92
C THR A 103 3.33 -1.75 -16.32
N PHE A 104 2.30 -1.35 -15.59
CA PHE A 104 1.67 -0.05 -15.65
C PHE A 104 2.12 0.74 -14.44
N ALA A 105 3.32 1.36 -14.50
CA ALA A 105 3.69 2.38 -13.53
C ALA A 105 2.60 3.45 -13.61
N PRO A 106 1.79 3.65 -12.57
CA PRO A 106 0.78 4.69 -12.63
C PRO A 106 1.52 6.02 -12.79
N GLU A 107 1.14 6.80 -13.77
CA GLU A 107 1.67 8.15 -13.98
C GLU A 107 1.59 9.03 -12.73
N ARG A 108 0.76 8.62 -11.76
CA ARG A 108 0.46 9.33 -10.52
C ARG A 108 0.85 8.58 -9.23
N GLY A 109 1.65 7.52 -9.33
CA GLY A 109 2.23 6.81 -8.19
C GLY A 109 1.25 5.97 -7.37
N TRP A 110 1.62 5.72 -6.11
CA TRP A 110 0.92 4.85 -5.16
C TRP A 110 0.51 5.60 -3.91
N VAL A 111 -0.61 5.15 -3.34
CA VAL A 111 -1.04 5.51 -2.00
C VAL A 111 -1.14 4.25 -1.15
N TYR A 112 -0.71 4.33 0.09
CA TYR A 112 -0.71 3.23 1.04
C TYR A 112 -1.57 3.59 2.24
N VAL A 113 -2.45 2.68 2.64
CA VAL A 113 -3.37 2.86 3.78
C VAL A 113 -3.04 1.81 4.83
N PRO A 114 -2.99 2.15 6.12
CA PRO A 114 -2.68 1.17 7.15
C PRO A 114 -3.80 0.13 7.27
N HIS A 115 -3.42 -1.13 7.48
CA HIS A 115 -4.35 -2.21 7.75
C HIS A 115 -5.22 -1.89 8.99
N GLY A 116 -6.44 -2.41 9.01
CA GLY A 116 -7.38 -2.20 10.12
C GLY A 116 -8.31 -1.00 9.97
N GLN A 117 -7.96 -0.02 9.13
CA GLN A 117 -8.87 1.10 8.83
C GLN A 117 -9.94 0.73 7.78
N PRO A 118 -9.63 0.08 6.65
CA PRO A 118 -10.63 -0.55 5.79
C PRO A 118 -10.78 -2.05 6.10
N ALA A 119 -11.97 -2.61 5.86
CA ALA A 119 -12.18 -4.06 5.94
C ALA A 119 -11.64 -4.75 4.67
N TYR A 120 -10.77 -5.74 4.84
CA TYR A 120 -10.25 -6.59 3.77
C TYR A 120 -10.42 -8.07 4.11
N THR A 121 -10.73 -8.86 3.10
CA THR A 121 -10.92 -10.32 3.21
C THR A 121 -9.69 -11.11 2.77
N GLU A 122 -8.74 -10.46 2.14
CA GLU A 122 -7.51 -11.08 1.66
C GLU A 122 -6.29 -10.38 2.27
N LEU A 123 -5.31 -11.18 2.71
CA LEU A 123 -4.04 -10.71 3.23
C LEU A 123 -2.90 -11.36 2.44
N VAL A 124 -1.95 -10.56 1.99
CA VAL A 124 -0.69 -11.05 1.41
C VAL A 124 0.42 -10.84 2.42
N LEU A 125 1.00 -11.95 2.88
CA LEU A 125 2.15 -11.92 3.78
C LEU A 125 3.44 -11.84 2.97
N VAL A 126 4.19 -10.75 3.14
CA VAL A 126 5.52 -10.55 2.52
C VAL A 126 6.59 -10.82 3.57
N ILE A 127 7.48 -11.78 3.29
CA ILE A 127 8.52 -12.22 4.21
C ILE A 127 9.88 -12.02 3.56
N ARG A 128 10.76 -11.26 4.23
CA ARG A 128 12.17 -11.20 3.89
C ARG A 128 12.92 -12.25 4.72
N PHE A 129 13.67 -13.12 4.06
CA PHE A 129 14.39 -14.21 4.72
C PHE A 129 15.83 -14.36 4.20
N ARG A 130 16.61 -15.19 4.90
CA ARG A 130 17.92 -15.68 4.48
C ARG A 130 17.89 -17.20 4.47
N GLY A 131 18.60 -17.84 3.53
CA GLY A 131 18.68 -19.29 3.41
C GLY A 131 17.73 -19.88 2.37
N ALA A 132 17.38 -21.16 2.53
CA ALA A 132 16.60 -21.90 1.55
C ALA A 132 15.11 -21.54 1.59
N ALA A 133 14.57 -21.05 0.50
CA ALA A 133 13.16 -20.65 0.37
C ALA A 133 12.18 -21.78 0.74
N ALA A 134 12.46 -23.01 0.31
CA ALA A 134 11.60 -24.15 0.60
C ALA A 134 11.45 -24.43 2.11
N ALA A 135 12.51 -24.20 2.90
CA ALA A 135 12.45 -24.34 4.35
C ALA A 135 11.54 -23.27 4.97
N VAL A 136 11.73 -22.01 4.56
CA VAL A 136 10.91 -20.89 5.06
C VAL A 136 9.43 -21.07 4.70
N ILE A 137 9.11 -21.44 3.46
CA ILE A 137 7.73 -21.70 3.03
C ILE A 137 7.08 -22.80 3.88
N ARG A 138 7.79 -23.89 4.14
CA ARG A 138 7.30 -24.98 4.99
C ARG A 138 7.03 -24.51 6.42
N ASP A 139 7.95 -23.75 7.01
CA ASP A 139 7.83 -23.27 8.38
C ASP A 139 6.70 -22.24 8.52
N VAL A 140 6.55 -21.33 7.57
CA VAL A 140 5.43 -20.37 7.52
C VAL A 140 4.08 -21.10 7.42
N ARG A 141 3.97 -22.09 6.55
CA ARG A 141 2.74 -22.89 6.44
C ARG A 141 2.39 -23.55 7.78
N ARG A 142 3.37 -24.18 8.42
CA ARG A 142 3.17 -24.81 9.72
C ARG A 142 2.68 -23.80 10.76
N LEU A 143 3.34 -22.67 10.90
CA LEU A 143 2.97 -21.62 11.86
C LEU A 143 1.57 -21.06 11.62
N VAL A 144 1.21 -20.80 10.36
CA VAL A 144 -0.13 -20.31 10.03
C VAL A 144 -1.20 -21.35 10.39
N TRP A 145 -0.98 -22.62 10.10
CA TRP A 145 -1.94 -23.69 10.43
C TRP A 145 -1.97 -24.05 11.91
N GLU A 146 -0.93 -23.74 12.69
CA GLU A 146 -0.98 -23.79 14.16
C GLU A 146 -1.92 -22.71 14.74
N VAL A 147 -2.01 -21.54 14.10
CA VAL A 147 -2.88 -20.43 14.53
C VAL A 147 -4.31 -20.63 14.00
N GLU A 148 -4.47 -20.96 12.73
CA GLU A 148 -5.77 -21.14 12.08
C GLU A 148 -5.70 -22.28 11.06
N PRO A 149 -6.07 -23.51 11.46
CA PRO A 149 -5.97 -24.69 10.60
C PRO A 149 -6.86 -24.65 9.34
N ALA A 150 -7.94 -23.87 9.38
CA ALA A 150 -8.88 -23.75 8.26
C ALA A 150 -8.48 -22.69 7.23
N LEU A 151 -7.41 -21.91 7.47
CA LEU A 151 -7.01 -20.85 6.59
C LEU A 151 -6.37 -21.40 5.30
N PRO A 152 -6.96 -21.14 4.11
CA PRO A 152 -6.35 -21.54 2.86
C PRO A 152 -5.15 -20.65 2.55
N LEU A 153 -3.97 -21.24 2.38
CA LEU A 153 -2.77 -20.56 1.93
C LEU A 153 -2.63 -20.68 0.42
N HIS A 154 -2.93 -19.59 -0.28
CA HIS A 154 -2.74 -19.48 -1.71
C HIS A 154 -1.40 -18.77 -2.01
N TRP A 155 -0.79 -19.04 -3.17
CA TRP A 155 0.30 -18.23 -3.73
C TRP A 155 1.61 -18.17 -2.90
N ASN A 156 2.13 -19.33 -2.49
CA ASN A 156 3.47 -19.39 -1.88
C ASN A 156 4.56 -19.29 -2.98
N ARG A 157 4.98 -18.10 -3.33
CA ARG A 157 5.92 -17.84 -4.42
C ARG A 157 7.02 -16.88 -4.00
N LEU A 158 8.19 -17.00 -4.59
CA LEU A 158 9.23 -16.00 -4.43
C LEU A 158 8.84 -14.73 -5.19
N LEU A 159 9.08 -13.58 -4.58
CA LEU A 159 8.83 -12.29 -5.23
C LEU A 159 9.68 -12.12 -6.50
N THR A 160 10.91 -12.67 -6.50
CA THR A 160 11.79 -12.71 -7.67
C THR A 160 11.16 -13.45 -8.85
N ASP A 161 10.48 -14.56 -8.60
CA ASP A 161 9.83 -15.36 -9.65
C ASP A 161 8.62 -14.62 -10.21
N LEU A 162 7.82 -14.00 -9.33
CA LEU A 162 6.69 -13.15 -9.73
C LEU A 162 7.13 -11.97 -10.60
N ILE A 163 8.24 -11.34 -10.25
CA ILE A 163 8.82 -10.24 -11.02
C ILE A 163 9.30 -10.78 -12.37
N ALA A 164 10.05 -11.89 -12.39
CA ALA A 164 10.57 -12.48 -13.62
C ALA A 164 9.46 -12.86 -14.59
N GLU A 165 8.41 -13.53 -14.14
CA GLU A 165 7.25 -13.89 -14.98
C GLU A 165 6.58 -12.66 -15.60
N ARG A 166 6.52 -11.56 -14.86
CA ARG A 166 5.83 -10.33 -15.31
C ARG A 166 6.63 -9.50 -16.29
N TYR A 167 7.96 -9.54 -16.19
CA TYR A 167 8.86 -8.77 -17.07
C TYR A 167 9.39 -9.57 -18.26
N TRP A 168 9.19 -10.89 -18.30
CA TRP A 168 9.76 -11.77 -19.33
C TRP A 168 8.68 -12.37 -20.27
N GLN A 169 7.48 -11.80 -20.32
CA GLN A 169 6.56 -12.13 -21.41
C GLN A 169 6.96 -11.35 -22.65
N PRO A 170 7.25 -12.07 -23.79
CA PRO A 170 7.64 -11.45 -25.06
C PRO A 170 6.52 -10.65 -25.67
#